data_86d210e3a2c3706e8027a20f2273770a
#
_entry.id   86d210e3a2c3706e8027a20f2273770a
#
_cell.length_a   1.000
_cell.length_b   1.000
_cell.length_c   1.000
_cell.angle_alpha   90.00
_cell.angle_beta   90.00
_cell.angle_gamma   90.00
#
_symmetry.space_group_name_H-M   'P 1'
#
loop_
_entity.id
_entity.type
_entity.pdbx_description
1 polymer ?
#
loop_
_entity_poly.entity_id
_entity_poly.type
_entity_poly.pdbx_seq_one_letter_code
_entity_poly.pdbx_strand_id
1 'polypeptide(L)'
;MDPISSAGPIKRTAVSLLYGWGYNFYREENKLRADDLLIRNKVSGILSAARAHLSALENDWRREFLPPPTRDQPFPDRKMVDHAKRITRSGQFIEQVATAILAAETPTNDKIWLRHRTERGLLEVLEAIDVRLIDTAIAFHDLVIEWDRTQVSDLQIETVIGEALKPLKLIVKERAERLTLMV
;
A
#
# COMPACT_ATOMS: atom_id res chain seq x y z
N MET A 1 -18.58 10.86 -20.15
CA MET A 1 -18.24 9.46 -19.84
C MET A 1 -17.80 9.44 -18.40
N ASP A 2 -18.52 8.78 -17.54
CA ASP A 2 -18.26 8.80 -16.10
C ASP A 2 -17.02 7.94 -15.81
N PRO A 3 -15.90 8.49 -15.28
CA PRO A 3 -14.66 7.75 -15.04
C PRO A 3 -14.82 6.64 -13.98
N ILE A 4 -15.93 6.63 -13.25
CA ILE A 4 -16.24 5.67 -12.19
C ILE A 4 -16.74 4.34 -12.76
N SER A 5 -17.39 4.35 -13.94
CA SER A 5 -18.08 3.14 -14.46
C SER A 5 -17.14 2.06 -14.99
N SER A 6 -15.91 2.42 -15.37
CA SER A 6 -14.89 1.48 -15.92
C SER A 6 -13.88 0.98 -14.88
N ALA A 7 -13.99 1.42 -13.63
CA ALA A 7 -13.03 1.08 -12.58
C ALA A 7 -13.42 -0.24 -11.88
N GLY A 8 -12.42 -1.05 -11.52
CA GLY A 8 -12.60 -2.26 -10.72
C GLY A 8 -13.20 -1.97 -9.33
N PRO A 9 -13.69 -3.02 -8.61
CA PRO A 9 -14.44 -2.83 -7.36
C PRO A 9 -13.68 -2.05 -6.29
N ILE A 10 -12.36 -2.25 -6.15
CA ILE A 10 -11.52 -1.54 -5.18
C ILE A 10 -11.39 -0.07 -5.56
N LYS A 11 -11.15 0.22 -6.84
CA LYS A 11 -11.04 1.60 -7.34
C LYS A 11 -12.36 2.36 -7.19
N ARG A 12 -13.50 1.71 -7.46
CA ARG A 12 -14.83 2.29 -7.21
C ARG A 12 -15.05 2.62 -5.75
N THR A 13 -14.65 1.74 -4.83
CA THR A 13 -14.77 1.97 -3.39
C THR A 13 -13.86 3.11 -2.93
N ALA A 14 -12.61 3.18 -3.40
CA ALA A 14 -11.69 4.25 -3.06
C ALA A 14 -12.16 5.60 -3.63
N VAL A 15 -12.61 5.63 -4.88
CA VAL A 15 -13.17 6.83 -5.53
C VAL A 15 -14.50 7.23 -4.86
N SER A 16 -15.37 6.28 -4.50
CA SER A 16 -16.62 6.57 -3.78
C SER A 16 -16.37 7.15 -2.39
N LEU A 17 -15.31 6.72 -1.69
CA LEU A 17 -14.90 7.32 -0.42
C LEU A 17 -14.41 8.75 -0.60
N LEU A 18 -13.68 9.04 -1.68
CA LEU A 18 -13.20 10.40 -1.97
C LEU A 18 -14.33 11.35 -2.42
N TYR A 19 -15.25 10.88 -3.27
CA TYR A 19 -16.27 11.75 -3.87
C TYR A 19 -17.66 11.61 -3.21
N GLY A 20 -18.00 10.42 -2.71
CA GLY A 20 -19.35 10.14 -2.17
C GLY A 20 -19.60 10.68 -0.76
N TRP A 21 -18.54 10.95 0.00
CA TRP A 21 -18.63 11.55 1.34
C TRP A 21 -18.44 13.06 1.30
N GLY A 22 -18.57 13.67 0.10
CA GLY A 22 -18.35 15.09 -0.08
C GLY A 22 -17.05 15.47 0.60
N TYR A 23 -15.94 15.31 -0.12
CA TYR A 23 -14.58 15.67 0.34
C TYR A 23 -14.52 17.17 0.70
N ASN A 24 -15.31 17.52 1.70
CA ASN A 24 -15.29 18.79 2.40
C ASN A 24 -14.16 18.75 3.45
N PHE A 25 -13.01 18.20 3.00
CA PHE A 25 -11.84 17.86 3.81
C PHE A 25 -11.45 18.98 4.78
N TYR A 26 -11.82 20.20 4.48
CA TYR A 26 -11.24 21.38 5.14
C TYR A 26 -12.27 22.33 5.79
N ARG A 27 -13.50 21.90 5.95
CA ARG A 27 -14.50 22.75 6.61
C ARG A 27 -14.63 22.56 8.11
N GLU A 28 -14.18 21.43 8.65
CA GLU A 28 -14.29 21.15 10.10
C GLU A 28 -13.06 20.37 10.59
N GLU A 29 -12.37 20.88 11.59
CA GLU A 29 -11.07 20.37 12.11
C GLU A 29 -11.09 18.90 12.54
N ASN A 30 -12.22 18.39 13.03
CA ASN A 30 -12.35 16.99 13.44
C ASN A 30 -12.57 16.02 12.27
N LYS A 31 -13.13 16.47 11.15
CA LYS A 31 -13.30 15.64 9.95
C LYS A 31 -11.97 15.37 9.26
N LEU A 32 -11.06 16.31 9.28
CA LEU A 32 -9.75 16.24 8.64
C LEU A 32 -8.89 15.09 9.15
N ARG A 33 -8.89 14.87 10.47
CA ARG A 33 -8.17 13.75 11.09
C ARG A 33 -8.81 12.41 10.76
N ALA A 34 -10.14 12.39 10.71
CA ALA A 34 -10.88 11.20 10.36
C ALA A 34 -10.63 10.80 8.89
N ASP A 35 -10.59 11.77 7.99
CA ASP A 35 -10.38 11.53 6.56
C ASP A 35 -8.94 11.11 6.25
N ASP A 36 -7.92 11.74 6.85
CA ASP A 36 -6.51 11.31 6.74
C ASP A 36 -6.32 9.89 7.28
N LEU A 37 -6.87 9.59 8.45
CA LEU A 37 -6.84 8.25 9.01
C LEU A 37 -7.57 7.23 8.13
N LEU A 38 -8.70 7.63 7.56
CA LEU A 38 -9.48 6.78 6.66
C LEU A 38 -8.70 6.44 5.39
N ILE A 39 -8.03 7.41 4.77
CA ILE A 39 -7.19 7.21 3.59
C ILE A 39 -6.05 6.25 3.92
N ARG A 40 -5.32 6.48 5.01
CA ARG A 40 -4.21 5.62 5.42
C ARG A 40 -4.67 4.20 5.76
N ASN A 41 -5.77 4.04 6.45
CA ASN A 41 -6.37 2.73 6.71
C ASN A 41 -6.77 2.03 5.41
N LYS A 42 -7.35 2.76 4.45
CA LYS A 42 -7.74 2.20 3.16
C LYS A 42 -6.54 1.73 2.35
N VAL A 43 -5.51 2.57 2.25
CA VAL A 43 -4.26 2.23 1.53
C VAL A 43 -3.57 1.03 2.18
N SER A 44 -3.46 1.02 3.51
CA SER A 44 -2.89 -0.12 4.25
C SER A 44 -3.71 -1.39 4.03
N GLY A 45 -5.04 -1.30 3.99
CA GLY A 45 -5.94 -2.43 3.67
C GLY A 45 -5.71 -2.99 2.27
N ILE A 46 -5.51 -2.13 1.26
CA ILE A 46 -5.19 -2.53 -0.11
C ILE A 46 -3.86 -3.29 -0.17
N LEU A 47 -2.83 -2.77 0.51
CA LEU A 47 -1.52 -3.42 0.58
C LEU A 47 -1.59 -4.75 1.34
N SER A 48 -2.39 -4.82 2.41
CA SER A 48 -2.61 -6.06 3.17
C SER A 48 -3.31 -7.13 2.33
N ALA A 49 -4.23 -6.75 1.45
CA ALA A 49 -4.86 -7.68 0.51
C ALA A 49 -3.85 -8.24 -0.50
N ALA A 50 -2.98 -7.40 -1.06
CA ALA A 50 -1.89 -7.84 -1.93
C ALA A 50 -0.93 -8.81 -1.21
N ARG A 51 -0.55 -8.50 0.04
CA ARG A 51 0.27 -9.38 0.88
C ARG A 51 -0.40 -10.73 1.13
N ALA A 52 -1.71 -10.73 1.41
CA ALA A 52 -2.46 -11.96 1.64
C ALA A 52 -2.45 -12.86 0.40
N HIS A 53 -2.63 -12.30 -0.79
CA HIS A 53 -2.52 -13.05 -2.05
C HIS A 53 -1.12 -13.64 -2.23
N LEU A 54 -0.07 -12.84 -2.06
CA LEU A 54 1.31 -13.33 -2.15
C LEU A 54 1.59 -14.45 -1.13
N SER A 55 1.04 -14.35 0.08
CA SER A 55 1.17 -15.38 1.11
C SER A 55 0.47 -16.69 0.73
N ALA A 56 -0.68 -16.61 0.05
CA ALA A 56 -1.36 -17.79 -0.49
C ALA A 56 -0.51 -18.48 -1.56
N LEU A 57 0.05 -17.71 -2.49
CA LEU A 57 0.95 -18.22 -3.53
C LEU A 57 2.24 -18.83 -2.92
N GLU A 58 2.80 -18.21 -1.87
CA GLU A 58 3.94 -18.75 -1.13
C GLU A 58 3.62 -20.10 -0.52
N ASN A 59 2.46 -20.24 0.11
CA ASN A 59 2.03 -21.49 0.72
C ASN A 59 1.88 -22.62 -0.30
N ASP A 60 1.31 -22.31 -1.47
CA ASP A 60 1.18 -23.27 -2.56
C ASP A 60 2.54 -23.65 -3.15
N TRP A 61 3.42 -22.68 -3.33
CA TRP A 61 4.80 -22.90 -3.77
C TRP A 61 5.57 -23.80 -2.78
N ARG A 62 5.45 -23.53 -1.46
CA ARG A 62 6.10 -24.35 -0.43
C ARG A 62 5.61 -25.78 -0.41
N ARG A 63 4.32 -26.02 -0.60
CA ARG A 63 3.76 -27.38 -0.68
C ARG A 63 4.35 -28.18 -1.83
N GLU A 64 4.65 -27.53 -2.95
CA GLU A 64 5.18 -28.17 -4.15
C GLU A 64 6.70 -28.41 -4.04
N PHE A 65 7.46 -27.40 -3.63
CA PHE A 65 8.93 -27.43 -3.69
C PHE A 65 9.63 -27.73 -2.37
N LEU A 66 8.91 -27.69 -1.25
CA LEU A 66 9.40 -28.00 0.10
C LEU A 66 8.51 -29.04 0.78
N PRO A 67 8.41 -30.26 0.22
CA PRO A 67 7.62 -31.31 0.84
C PRO A 67 8.21 -31.71 2.22
N PRO A 68 7.42 -32.31 3.12
CA PRO A 68 7.90 -32.79 4.40
C PRO A 68 9.11 -33.72 4.23
N PRO A 69 10.09 -33.66 5.16
CA PRO A 69 11.24 -34.54 5.13
C PRO A 69 10.84 -36.03 5.16
N THR A 70 11.51 -36.82 4.33
CA THR A 70 11.36 -38.28 4.30
C THR A 70 12.63 -38.94 4.77
N ARG A 71 12.58 -40.27 5.01
CA ARG A 71 13.78 -41.05 5.41
C ARG A 71 14.89 -40.99 4.35
N ASP A 72 14.50 -40.95 3.08
CA ASP A 72 15.44 -40.89 1.96
C ASP A 72 15.92 -39.48 1.64
N GLN A 73 15.13 -38.47 2.04
CA GLN A 73 15.44 -37.05 1.84
C GLN A 73 15.19 -36.28 3.16
N PRO A 74 16.07 -36.39 4.16
CA PRO A 74 15.86 -35.82 5.48
C PRO A 74 16.02 -34.28 5.52
N PHE A 75 16.67 -33.70 4.52
CA PHE A 75 16.89 -32.25 4.45
C PHE A 75 16.30 -31.67 3.16
N PRO A 76 15.60 -30.53 3.24
CA PRO A 76 15.11 -29.85 2.06
C PRO A 76 16.26 -29.26 1.21
N ASP A 77 16.02 -29.07 -0.07
CA ASP A 77 16.98 -28.38 -0.95
C ASP A 77 17.23 -26.96 -0.44
N ARG A 78 18.50 -26.63 -0.19
CA ARG A 78 18.91 -25.30 0.30
C ARG A 78 18.48 -24.17 -0.63
N LYS A 79 18.54 -24.38 -1.97
CA LYS A 79 18.12 -23.37 -2.94
C LYS A 79 16.63 -23.07 -2.82
N MET A 80 15.80 -24.09 -2.62
CA MET A 80 14.36 -23.95 -2.43
C MET A 80 14.05 -23.23 -1.10
N VAL A 81 14.77 -23.57 -0.03
CA VAL A 81 14.65 -22.86 1.26
C VAL A 81 15.03 -21.38 1.11
N ASP A 82 16.12 -21.08 0.43
CA ASP A 82 16.55 -19.68 0.25
C ASP A 82 15.59 -18.91 -0.64
N HIS A 83 14.99 -19.56 -1.65
CA HIS A 83 13.94 -18.94 -2.46
C HIS A 83 12.67 -18.66 -1.65
N ALA A 84 12.21 -19.62 -0.85
CA ALA A 84 11.08 -19.41 0.06
C ALA A 84 11.29 -18.19 0.99
N LYS A 85 12.51 -18.01 1.52
CA LYS A 85 12.86 -16.84 2.32
C LYS A 85 12.75 -15.53 1.52
N ARG A 86 13.08 -15.52 0.23
CA ARG A 86 12.90 -14.34 -0.63
C ARG A 86 11.43 -13.98 -0.79
N ILE A 87 10.57 -14.96 -1.01
CA ILE A 87 9.12 -14.73 -1.11
C ILE A 87 8.61 -14.14 0.23
N THR A 88 8.99 -14.75 1.36
CA THR A 88 8.62 -14.25 2.70
C THR A 88 9.08 -12.80 2.90
N ARG A 89 10.34 -12.44 2.53
CA ARG A 89 10.86 -11.07 2.64
C ARG A 89 10.09 -10.10 1.76
N SER A 90 9.68 -10.52 0.57
CA SER A 90 8.85 -9.70 -0.32
C SER A 90 7.52 -9.34 0.36
N GLY A 91 6.87 -10.30 1.03
CA GLY A 91 5.68 -10.05 1.85
C GLY A 91 5.95 -9.09 3.02
N GLN A 92 7.12 -9.22 3.67
CA GLN A 92 7.53 -8.30 4.75
C GLN A 92 7.75 -6.87 4.25
N PHE A 93 8.27 -6.67 3.03
CA PHE A 93 8.42 -5.34 2.44
C PHE A 93 7.06 -4.66 2.23
N ILE A 94 6.06 -5.40 1.76
CA ILE A 94 4.69 -4.88 1.62
C ILE A 94 4.15 -4.46 3.00
N GLU A 95 4.30 -5.30 4.01
CA GLU A 95 3.84 -5.03 5.38
C GLU A 95 4.54 -3.83 6.02
N GLN A 96 5.85 -3.69 5.81
CA GLN A 96 6.61 -2.53 6.29
C GLN A 96 6.08 -1.23 5.70
N VAL A 97 5.75 -1.20 4.40
CA VAL A 97 5.19 -0.01 3.75
C VAL A 97 3.79 0.27 4.27
N ALA A 98 2.94 -0.75 4.40
CA ALA A 98 1.59 -0.61 4.96
C ALA A 98 1.61 -0.06 6.39
N THR A 99 2.51 -0.58 7.22
CA THR A 99 2.70 -0.11 8.61
C THR A 99 3.25 1.31 8.66
N ALA A 100 4.21 1.65 7.80
CA ALA A 100 4.76 3.01 7.72
C ALA A 100 3.68 4.04 7.31
N ILE A 101 2.77 3.66 6.42
CA ILE A 101 1.63 4.50 6.03
C ILE A 101 0.68 4.71 7.20
N LEU A 102 0.35 3.65 7.97
CA LEU A 102 -0.49 3.77 9.15
C LEU A 102 0.14 4.60 10.27
N ALA A 103 1.44 4.42 10.48
CA ALA A 103 2.21 5.11 11.51
C ALA A 103 2.62 6.54 11.12
N ALA A 104 2.34 6.97 9.88
CA ALA A 104 2.65 8.33 9.45
C ALA A 104 1.95 9.35 10.36
N GLU A 105 2.68 10.41 10.71
CA GLU A 105 2.19 11.43 11.63
C GLU A 105 0.90 12.07 11.13
N THR A 106 -0.06 12.17 12.05
CA THR A 106 -1.27 12.98 11.83
C THR A 106 -0.95 14.40 12.20
N PRO A 107 -1.28 15.40 11.39
CA PRO A 107 -1.03 16.79 11.73
C PRO A 107 -1.64 17.14 13.10
N THR A 108 -0.82 17.72 13.99
CA THR A 108 -1.29 18.14 15.34
C THR A 108 -2.18 19.37 15.28
N ASN A 109 -3.12 19.47 16.24
CA ASN A 109 -4.26 20.39 16.21
C ASN A 109 -3.94 21.89 16.07
N ASP A 110 -2.79 22.34 16.62
CA ASP A 110 -2.81 23.73 17.09
C ASP A 110 -2.21 24.77 16.14
N LYS A 111 -1.41 24.39 15.12
CA LYS A 111 -0.74 25.41 14.31
C LYS A 111 -0.82 25.20 12.79
N ILE A 112 -0.75 23.96 12.31
CA ILE A 112 -0.68 23.68 10.88
C ILE A 112 -2.01 23.99 10.20
N TRP A 113 -3.12 23.61 10.82
CA TRP A 113 -4.46 23.76 10.25
C TRP A 113 -4.98 25.20 10.28
N LEU A 114 -4.55 26.01 11.24
CA LEU A 114 -4.87 27.45 11.23
C LEU A 114 -4.23 28.17 10.05
N ARG A 115 -3.00 27.78 9.64
CA ARG A 115 -2.34 28.27 8.42
C ARG A 115 -3.00 27.72 7.16
N HIS A 116 -3.43 26.46 7.16
CA HIS A 116 -4.12 25.86 6.02
C HIS A 116 -5.46 26.50 5.69
N ARG A 117 -6.16 27.06 6.67
CA ARG A 117 -7.39 27.83 6.41
C ARG A 117 -7.17 29.02 5.49
N THR A 118 -5.97 29.56 5.44
CA THR A 118 -5.62 30.72 4.63
C THR A 118 -4.99 30.35 3.28
N GLU A 119 -4.55 29.10 3.10
CA GLU A 119 -3.78 28.69 1.90
C GLU A 119 -4.50 27.58 1.10
N ARG A 120 -5.48 28.00 0.30
CA ARG A 120 -6.29 27.13 -0.56
C ARG A 120 -5.47 26.22 -1.47
N GLY A 121 -4.36 26.74 -2.00
CA GLY A 121 -3.49 25.98 -2.92
C GLY A 121 -2.77 24.78 -2.29
N LEU A 122 -2.52 24.82 -0.96
CA LEU A 122 -1.87 23.71 -0.29
C LEU A 122 -2.82 22.53 -0.07
N LEU A 123 -4.09 22.84 0.17
CA LEU A 123 -5.15 21.85 0.34
C LEU A 123 -5.33 21.03 -0.93
N GLU A 124 -5.30 21.68 -2.08
CA GLU A 124 -5.34 21.03 -3.40
C GLU A 124 -4.12 20.13 -3.62
N VAL A 125 -2.94 20.54 -3.13
CA VAL A 125 -1.71 19.71 -3.21
C VAL A 125 -1.80 18.46 -2.34
N LEU A 126 -2.30 18.56 -1.10
CA LEU A 126 -2.45 17.39 -0.22
C LEU A 126 -3.50 16.42 -0.78
N GLU A 127 -4.63 16.92 -1.26
CA GLU A 127 -5.64 16.10 -1.93
C GLU A 127 -5.05 15.36 -3.14
N ALA A 128 -4.29 16.05 -3.98
CA ALA A 128 -3.62 15.42 -5.12
C ALA A 128 -2.61 14.34 -4.69
N ILE A 129 -1.89 14.54 -3.58
CA ILE A 129 -0.97 13.54 -3.01
C ILE A 129 -1.75 12.32 -2.51
N ASP A 130 -2.85 12.51 -1.82
CA ASP A 130 -3.68 11.44 -1.25
C ASP A 130 -4.36 10.61 -2.37
N VAL A 131 -4.83 11.25 -3.43
CA VAL A 131 -5.34 10.55 -4.63
C VAL A 131 -4.24 9.71 -5.27
N ARG A 132 -3.04 10.27 -5.47
CA ARG A 132 -1.89 9.54 -6.01
C ARG A 132 -1.50 8.35 -5.13
N LEU A 133 -1.57 8.49 -3.81
CA LEU A 133 -1.26 7.42 -2.86
C LEU A 133 -2.24 6.25 -3.04
N ILE A 134 -3.54 6.52 -3.15
CA ILE A 134 -4.57 5.50 -3.37
C ILE A 134 -4.38 4.85 -4.75
N ASP A 135 -4.23 5.63 -5.82
CA ASP A 135 -4.07 5.10 -7.18
C ASP A 135 -2.82 4.22 -7.29
N THR A 136 -1.71 4.63 -6.66
CA THR A 136 -0.48 3.86 -6.66
C THR A 136 -0.62 2.56 -5.86
N ALA A 137 -1.34 2.57 -4.74
CA ALA A 137 -1.61 1.36 -3.95
C ALA A 137 -2.52 0.38 -4.71
N ILE A 138 -3.51 0.89 -5.44
CA ILE A 138 -4.39 0.08 -6.30
C ILE A 138 -3.57 -0.55 -7.43
N ALA A 139 -2.74 0.23 -8.12
CA ALA A 139 -1.90 -0.27 -9.20
C ALA A 139 -0.93 -1.36 -8.71
N PHE A 140 -0.35 -1.19 -7.51
CA PHE A 140 0.47 -2.21 -6.88
C PHE A 140 -0.33 -3.47 -6.54
N HIS A 141 -1.51 -3.32 -5.95
CA HIS A 141 -2.40 -4.43 -5.63
C HIS A 141 -2.79 -5.21 -6.89
N ASP A 142 -3.23 -4.50 -7.94
CA ASP A 142 -3.65 -5.13 -9.19
C ASP A 142 -2.50 -5.89 -9.85
N LEU A 143 -1.27 -5.33 -9.82
CA LEU A 143 -0.06 -6.02 -10.25
C LEU A 143 0.14 -7.35 -9.50
N VAL A 144 0.03 -7.34 -8.17
CA VAL A 144 0.29 -8.54 -7.35
C VAL A 144 -0.83 -9.57 -7.46
N ILE A 145 -2.10 -9.13 -7.58
CA ILE A 145 -3.25 -10.03 -7.74
C ILE A 145 -3.22 -10.80 -9.07
N GLU A 146 -2.64 -10.22 -10.12
CA GLU A 146 -2.45 -10.90 -11.40
C GLU A 146 -1.34 -11.96 -11.38
N TRP A 147 -0.56 -12.00 -10.31
CA TRP A 147 0.52 -12.98 -10.19
C TRP A 147 -0.03 -14.38 -9.95
N ASP A 148 0.65 -15.33 -10.56
CA ASP A 148 0.49 -16.77 -10.35
C ASP A 148 1.79 -17.40 -9.82
N ARG A 149 1.89 -18.70 -9.88
CA ARG A 149 3.08 -19.46 -9.46
C ARG A 149 4.33 -19.14 -10.27
N THR A 150 4.19 -18.68 -11.51
CA THR A 150 5.33 -18.38 -12.39
C THR A 150 6.09 -17.19 -11.85
N GLN A 151 5.40 -16.11 -11.50
CA GLN A 151 6.02 -14.91 -10.93
C GLN A 151 6.65 -15.17 -9.55
N VAL A 152 5.98 -15.99 -8.73
CA VAL A 152 6.50 -16.35 -7.40
C VAL A 152 7.73 -17.25 -7.51
N SER A 153 7.86 -18.04 -8.56
CA SER A 153 9.05 -18.87 -8.83
C SER A 153 10.24 -18.08 -9.37
N ASP A 154 10.05 -16.81 -9.77
CA ASP A 154 11.13 -15.96 -10.24
C ASP A 154 12.08 -15.59 -9.09
N LEU A 155 13.37 -15.81 -9.33
CA LEU A 155 14.44 -15.46 -8.38
C LEU A 155 14.55 -13.96 -8.10
N GLN A 156 13.96 -13.11 -8.93
CA GLN A 156 13.97 -11.66 -8.83
C GLN A 156 12.74 -11.09 -8.11
N ILE A 157 11.84 -11.91 -7.57
CA ILE A 157 10.61 -11.50 -6.92
C ILE A 157 10.83 -10.38 -5.87
N GLU A 158 11.90 -10.48 -5.08
CA GLU A 158 12.25 -9.49 -4.06
C GLU A 158 12.57 -8.12 -4.68
N THR A 159 13.29 -8.12 -5.80
CA THR A 159 13.62 -6.91 -6.55
C THR A 159 12.39 -6.30 -7.18
N VAL A 160 11.55 -7.10 -7.83
CA VAL A 160 10.32 -6.64 -8.49
C VAL A 160 9.37 -5.99 -7.49
N ILE A 161 9.12 -6.62 -6.35
CA ILE A 161 8.31 -6.05 -5.27
C ILE A 161 8.93 -4.77 -4.71
N GLY A 162 10.25 -4.78 -4.49
CA GLY A 162 10.97 -3.61 -3.99
C GLY A 162 10.84 -2.40 -4.91
N GLU A 163 10.99 -2.59 -6.22
CA GLU A 163 10.83 -1.54 -7.23
C GLU A 163 9.37 -1.04 -7.30
N ALA A 164 8.41 -1.96 -7.31
CA ALA A 164 6.99 -1.61 -7.37
C ALA A 164 6.50 -0.82 -6.14
N LEU A 165 7.15 -1.00 -4.97
CA LEU A 165 6.84 -0.25 -3.75
C LEU A 165 7.52 1.13 -3.66
N LYS A 166 8.52 1.42 -4.49
CA LYS A 166 9.24 2.72 -4.46
C LYS A 166 8.32 3.93 -4.63
N PRO A 167 7.38 3.95 -5.59
CA PRO A 167 6.49 5.09 -5.76
C PRO A 167 5.68 5.39 -4.49
N LEU A 168 5.16 4.36 -3.81
CA LEU A 168 4.42 4.53 -2.55
C LEU A 168 5.29 5.19 -1.46
N LYS A 169 6.53 4.71 -1.29
CA LYS A 169 7.48 5.27 -0.32
C LYS A 169 7.79 6.74 -0.62
N LEU A 170 7.95 7.10 -1.90
CA LEU A 170 8.21 8.46 -2.33
C LEU A 170 7.01 9.39 -2.06
N ILE A 171 5.79 8.93 -2.32
CA ILE A 171 4.57 9.72 -2.06
C ILE A 171 4.40 9.95 -0.55
N VAL A 172 4.63 8.93 0.29
CA VAL A 172 4.56 9.07 1.75
C VAL A 172 5.60 10.08 2.24
N LYS A 173 6.81 10.03 1.70
CA LYS A 173 7.87 10.99 2.03
C LYS A 173 7.50 12.40 1.59
N GLU A 174 7.04 12.58 0.35
CA GLU A 174 6.58 13.88 -0.17
C GLU A 174 5.50 14.48 0.72
N ARG A 175 4.52 13.65 1.15
CA ARG A 175 3.45 14.07 2.05
C ARG A 175 3.98 14.55 3.39
N ALA A 176 4.90 13.82 4.00
CA ALA A 176 5.53 14.19 5.26
C ALA A 176 6.33 15.51 5.13
N GLU A 177 7.09 15.67 4.06
CA GLU A 177 7.85 16.91 3.78
C GLU A 177 6.92 18.10 3.63
N ARG A 178 5.80 17.97 2.91
CA ARG A 178 4.81 19.06 2.77
C ARG A 178 4.19 19.47 4.11
N LEU A 179 3.95 18.51 4.98
CA LEU A 179 3.43 18.78 6.32
C LEU A 179 4.48 19.43 7.23
N THR A 180 5.76 19.07 7.09
CA THR A 180 6.85 19.59 7.92
C THR A 180 7.31 21.00 7.51
N LEU A 181 7.30 21.31 6.22
CA LEU A 181 7.71 22.64 5.71
C LEU A 181 6.81 23.79 6.18
N MET A 182 5.78 23.50 6.96
CA MET A 182 4.78 24.43 7.41
C MET A 182 4.77 24.65 8.92
N VAL A 183 5.66 24.00 9.64
CA VAL A 183 5.98 24.24 11.04
C VAL A 183 7.04 25.33 11.14
#